data_e9cefcba4a74409b7b0040a2b549b85e
#
_entry.id   e9cefcba4a74409b7b0040a2b549b85e
#
_cell.length_a   1.000
_cell.length_b   1.000
_cell.length_c   1.000
_cell.angle_alpha   90.00
_cell.angle_beta   90.00
_cell.angle_gamma   90.00
#
_symmetry.space_group_name_H-M   'P 1'
#
loop_
_entity.id
_entity.type
_entity.pdbx_description
1 polymer ?
#
loop_
_entity_poly.entity_id
_entity_poly.type
_entity_poly.pdbx_seq_one_letter_code
_entity_poly.pdbx_strand_id
1 'polypeptide(L)'
;MIAGVRGRIDAKLADAVLVDVGGVILRVGTSASTLDAIGEIGDEVRLQTYLFVREDQLTLYGFASAEELRLFETLIGVTGVGPRLACAILSRMPTETLLSAIEAGNADVLATVPGVGKKTAARLIVELRGKLPVVAAPTTGTRQADQEVVEALRALGYTLAEAQVAAARVVAGPEVPVEERVVAALRELGQR
;
A
#
# COMPACT_ATOMS: atom_id res chain seq x y z
N MET A 1 9.11 -17.56 9.67
CA MET A 1 8.83 -16.12 9.55
C MET A 1 7.33 -15.90 9.72
N ILE A 2 6.89 -14.87 10.47
CA ILE A 2 5.47 -14.61 10.71
C ILE A 2 5.01 -13.68 9.59
N ALA A 3 4.26 -14.21 8.62
CA ALA A 3 3.81 -13.46 7.44
C ALA A 3 2.44 -12.79 7.62
N GLY A 4 1.70 -13.18 8.64
CA GLY A 4 0.41 -12.58 8.97
C GLY A 4 -0.05 -13.00 10.36
N VAL A 5 -0.92 -12.17 10.92
CA VAL A 5 -1.61 -12.42 12.19
C VAL A 5 -3.12 -12.32 11.94
N ARG A 6 -3.84 -13.31 12.42
CA ARG A 6 -5.31 -13.29 12.46
C ARG A 6 -5.76 -13.60 13.88
N GLY A 7 -6.64 -12.77 14.41
CA GLY A 7 -7.15 -12.94 15.76
C GLY A 7 -8.18 -11.87 16.10
N ARG A 8 -8.40 -11.63 17.39
CA ARG A 8 -9.32 -10.63 17.89
C ARG A 8 -8.56 -9.45 18.49
N ILE A 9 -9.02 -8.24 18.24
CA ILE A 9 -8.41 -7.03 18.82
C ILE A 9 -8.68 -7.02 20.33
N ASP A 10 -7.61 -7.11 21.12
CA ASP A 10 -7.67 -7.03 22.58
C ASP A 10 -7.56 -5.56 23.06
N ALA A 11 -6.65 -4.79 22.45
CA ALA A 11 -6.51 -3.36 22.73
C ALA A 11 -5.86 -2.61 21.55
N LYS A 12 -6.18 -1.32 21.42
CA LYS A 12 -5.50 -0.40 20.52
C LYS A 12 -4.62 0.56 21.33
N LEU A 13 -3.35 0.68 20.92
CA LEU A 13 -2.37 1.61 21.47
C LEU A 13 -2.09 2.71 20.45
N ALA A 14 -1.36 3.74 20.83
CA ALA A 14 -1.04 4.86 19.93
C ALA A 14 -0.19 4.44 18.70
N ASP A 15 0.63 3.38 18.83
CA ASP A 15 1.59 2.92 17.81
C ASP A 15 1.53 1.40 17.55
N ALA A 16 0.53 0.72 18.13
CA ALA A 16 0.41 -0.73 18.04
C ALA A 16 -1.03 -1.21 18.30
N VAL A 17 -1.33 -2.42 17.89
CA VAL A 17 -2.52 -3.16 18.27
C VAL A 17 -2.12 -4.43 19.03
N LEU A 18 -2.87 -4.77 20.05
CA LEU A 18 -2.77 -6.06 20.75
C LEU A 18 -3.79 -7.01 20.12
N VAL A 19 -3.32 -8.17 19.66
CA VAL A 19 -4.15 -9.16 18.97
C VAL A 19 -4.10 -10.47 19.74
N ASP A 20 -5.23 -10.93 20.22
CA ASP A 20 -5.38 -12.27 20.82
C ASP A 20 -5.49 -13.31 19.69
N VAL A 21 -4.54 -14.22 19.66
CA VAL A 21 -4.45 -15.32 18.68
C VAL A 21 -4.72 -16.68 19.34
N GLY A 22 -5.72 -16.75 20.19
CA GLY A 22 -6.12 -18.00 20.87
C GLY A 22 -5.36 -18.22 22.18
N GLY A 23 -5.31 -17.21 23.03
CA GLY A 23 -4.68 -17.24 24.35
C GLY A 23 -3.26 -16.69 24.39
N VAL A 24 -2.74 -16.25 23.26
CA VAL A 24 -1.49 -15.48 23.17
C VAL A 24 -1.81 -14.08 22.64
N ILE A 25 -1.45 -13.04 23.38
CA ILE A 25 -1.63 -11.67 22.95
C ILE A 25 -0.34 -11.18 22.30
N LEU A 26 -0.41 -10.89 21.01
CA LEU A 26 0.70 -10.36 20.23
C LEU A 26 0.61 -8.83 20.19
N ARG A 27 1.70 -8.15 20.53
CA ARG A 27 1.85 -6.73 20.28
C ARG A 27 2.36 -6.52 18.85
N VAL A 28 1.56 -5.89 18.00
CA VAL A 28 1.88 -5.60 16.61
C VAL A 28 2.00 -4.10 16.43
N GLY A 29 3.22 -3.61 16.19
CA GLY A 29 3.46 -2.20 15.85
C GLY A 29 2.83 -1.89 14.50
N THR A 30 2.23 -0.71 14.35
CA THR A 30 1.52 -0.36 13.12
C THR A 30 1.45 1.15 12.89
N SER A 31 0.87 1.56 11.77
CA SER A 31 0.56 2.94 11.43
C SER A 31 -0.80 3.37 11.99
N ALA A 32 -1.04 4.69 12.08
CA ALA A 32 -2.35 5.22 12.45
C ALA A 32 -3.41 4.85 11.41
N SER A 33 -3.07 4.84 10.11
CA SER A 33 -3.96 4.44 9.03
C SER A 33 -4.47 3.01 9.19
N THR A 34 -3.59 2.08 9.57
CA THR A 34 -4.00 0.71 9.91
C THR A 34 -4.88 0.68 11.16
N LEU A 35 -4.55 1.42 12.24
CA LEU A 35 -5.37 1.47 13.47
C LEU A 35 -6.79 1.95 13.21
N ASP A 36 -6.95 2.89 12.27
CA ASP A 36 -8.27 3.40 11.87
C ASP A 36 -9.05 2.40 11.00
N ALA A 37 -8.34 1.57 10.24
CA ALA A 37 -8.93 0.64 9.28
C ALA A 37 -9.36 -0.72 9.87
N ILE A 38 -8.79 -1.15 11.00
CA ILE A 38 -8.93 -2.53 11.51
C ILE A 38 -10.15 -2.82 12.35
N GLY A 39 -11.09 -1.89 12.50
CA GLY A 39 -12.29 -2.08 13.35
C GLY A 39 -12.04 -1.73 14.82
N GLU A 40 -12.92 -2.19 15.73
CA GLU A 40 -12.91 -1.84 17.14
C GLU A 40 -12.39 -2.98 18.02
N ILE A 41 -12.20 -2.70 19.33
CA ILE A 41 -11.81 -3.72 20.33
C ILE A 41 -12.88 -4.81 20.37
N GLY A 42 -12.45 -6.06 20.24
CA GLY A 42 -13.31 -7.25 20.17
C GLY A 42 -13.58 -7.74 18.75
N ASP A 43 -13.32 -6.94 17.72
CA ASP A 43 -13.49 -7.36 16.32
C ASP A 43 -12.39 -8.32 15.88
N GLU A 44 -12.70 -9.15 14.87
CA GLU A 44 -11.69 -9.96 14.19
C GLU A 44 -10.83 -9.09 13.30
N VAL A 45 -9.51 -9.30 13.37
CA VAL A 45 -8.53 -8.61 12.54
C VAL A 45 -7.63 -9.59 11.80
N ARG A 46 -7.25 -9.22 10.59
CA ARG A 46 -6.19 -9.87 9.82
C ARG A 46 -5.17 -8.84 9.39
N LEU A 47 -3.92 -9.02 9.83
CA LEU A 47 -2.80 -8.15 9.50
C LEU A 47 -1.77 -8.89 8.64
N GLN A 48 -1.25 -8.22 7.65
CA GLN A 48 -0.03 -8.61 6.94
C GLN A 48 1.16 -8.17 7.78
N THR A 49 2.11 -9.06 8.08
CA THR A 49 3.13 -8.75 9.09
C THR A 49 4.56 -8.87 8.58
N TYR A 50 5.41 -8.03 9.17
CA TYR A 50 6.86 -8.06 9.04
C TYR A 50 7.49 -8.31 10.41
N LEU A 51 8.29 -9.35 10.53
CA LEU A 51 9.04 -9.64 11.75
C LEU A 51 10.42 -8.98 11.67
N PHE A 52 10.60 -7.95 12.49
CA PHE A 52 11.88 -7.27 12.64
C PHE A 52 12.71 -7.94 13.73
N VAL A 53 13.86 -8.47 13.34
CA VAL A 53 14.76 -9.22 14.22
C VAL A 53 16.04 -8.43 14.46
N ARG A 54 16.41 -8.24 15.72
CA ARG A 54 17.71 -7.76 16.16
C ARG A 54 18.28 -8.73 17.22
N GLU A 55 19.53 -8.58 17.57
CA GLU A 55 20.21 -9.44 18.53
C GLU A 55 19.48 -9.58 19.87
N ASP A 56 18.87 -8.49 20.33
CA ASP A 56 18.20 -8.35 21.63
C ASP A 56 16.69 -8.19 21.55
N GLN A 57 16.10 -8.10 20.34
CA GLN A 57 14.70 -7.75 20.21
C GLN A 57 14.03 -8.40 18.98
N LEU A 58 12.86 -8.99 19.22
CA LEU A 58 11.91 -9.38 18.18
C LEU A 58 10.74 -8.41 18.22
N THR A 59 10.46 -7.74 17.13
CA THR A 59 9.31 -6.82 17.02
C THR A 59 8.49 -7.18 15.80
N LEU A 60 7.20 -7.34 16.00
CA LEU A 60 6.25 -7.60 14.93
C LEU A 60 5.61 -6.28 14.50
N TYR A 61 5.65 -6.00 13.20
CA TYR A 61 4.92 -4.90 12.57
C TYR A 61 3.84 -5.47 11.67
N GLY A 62 2.67 -4.84 11.61
CA GLY A 62 1.54 -5.35 10.83
C GLY A 62 0.70 -4.23 10.23
N PHE A 63 0.11 -4.52 9.08
CA PHE A 63 -0.64 -3.55 8.28
C PHE A 63 -1.93 -4.18 7.75
N ALA A 64 -2.95 -3.35 7.56
CA ALA A 64 -4.25 -3.79 7.07
C ALA A 64 -4.19 -4.26 5.61
N SER A 65 -3.25 -3.75 4.81
CA SER A 65 -3.09 -4.11 3.41
C SER A 65 -1.67 -4.59 3.07
N ALA A 66 -1.57 -5.41 2.02
CA ALA A 66 -0.27 -5.83 1.48
C ALA A 66 0.49 -4.66 0.83
N GLU A 67 -0.22 -3.64 0.38
CA GLU A 67 0.37 -2.44 -0.21
C GLU A 67 1.09 -1.61 0.85
N GLU A 68 0.45 -1.39 1.99
CA GLU A 68 1.03 -0.65 3.11
C GLU A 68 2.25 -1.41 3.69
N LEU A 69 2.17 -2.75 3.79
CA LEU A 69 3.32 -3.57 4.18
C LEU A 69 4.50 -3.41 3.22
N ARG A 70 4.27 -3.47 1.91
CA ARG A 70 5.33 -3.29 0.91
C ARG A 70 5.98 -1.92 1.00
N LEU A 71 5.17 -0.89 1.23
CA LEU A 71 5.66 0.48 1.40
C LEU A 71 6.50 0.60 2.66
N PHE A 72 6.06 -0.02 3.77
CA PHE A 72 6.85 -0.10 4.99
C PHE A 72 8.19 -0.80 4.75
N GLU A 73 8.20 -1.97 4.10
CA GLU A 73 9.43 -2.72 3.76
C GLU A 73 10.38 -1.88 2.89
N THR A 74 9.83 -1.14 1.93
CA THR A 74 10.60 -0.25 1.07
C THR A 74 11.22 0.90 1.86
N LEU A 75 10.46 1.50 2.78
CA LEU A 75 10.94 2.59 3.65
C LEU A 75 12.06 2.14 4.58
N ILE A 76 11.94 0.98 5.25
CA ILE A 76 12.98 0.47 6.15
C ILE A 76 14.26 0.04 5.42
N GLY A 77 14.19 -0.17 4.10
CA GLY A 77 15.36 -0.39 3.25
C GLY A 77 16.22 0.85 3.04
N VAL A 78 15.70 2.04 3.36
CA VAL A 78 16.44 3.30 3.23
C VAL A 78 17.35 3.52 4.44
N THR A 79 18.62 3.80 4.18
CA THR A 79 19.61 4.02 5.24
C THR A 79 19.21 5.18 6.17
N GLY A 80 19.06 4.87 7.46
CA GLY A 80 18.64 5.83 8.49
C GLY A 80 17.14 5.90 8.73
N VAL A 81 16.35 5.03 8.05
CA VAL A 81 14.92 4.86 8.30
C VAL A 81 14.73 3.51 9.00
N GLY A 82 14.43 3.56 10.29
CA GLY A 82 14.05 2.38 11.05
C GLY A 82 12.54 2.14 11.05
N PRO A 83 12.08 0.97 11.54
CA PRO A 83 10.66 0.60 11.54
C PRO A 83 9.74 1.63 12.21
N ARG A 84 10.15 2.22 13.34
CA ARG A 84 9.36 3.26 14.02
C ARG A 84 9.18 4.50 13.16
N LEU A 85 10.24 4.92 12.46
CA LEU A 85 10.18 6.08 11.58
C LEU A 85 9.33 5.77 10.33
N ALA A 86 9.43 4.57 9.79
CA ALA A 86 8.58 4.12 8.68
C ALA A 86 7.10 4.15 9.06
N CYS A 87 6.72 3.60 10.24
CA CYS A 87 5.36 3.71 10.75
C CYS A 87 4.92 5.18 10.97
N ALA A 88 5.79 6.05 11.47
CA ALA A 88 5.47 7.47 11.64
C ALA A 88 5.21 8.17 10.30
N ILE A 89 5.98 7.84 9.26
CA ILE A 89 5.76 8.35 7.89
C ILE A 89 4.40 7.90 7.38
N LEU A 90 4.08 6.60 7.47
CA LEU A 90 2.81 6.03 7.02
C LEU A 90 1.61 6.52 7.83
N SER A 91 1.80 6.85 9.11
CA SER A 91 0.76 7.42 9.98
C SER A 91 0.46 8.89 9.65
N ARG A 92 1.45 9.64 9.19
CA ARG A 92 1.32 11.08 8.97
C ARG A 92 0.89 11.44 7.56
N MET A 93 1.15 10.56 6.62
CA MET A 93 1.04 10.85 5.21
C MET A 93 0.33 9.70 4.47
N PRO A 94 -0.80 9.96 3.79
CA PRO A 94 -1.40 8.98 2.90
C PRO A 94 -0.39 8.48 1.86
N THR A 95 -0.49 7.22 1.48
CA THR A 95 0.40 6.57 0.50
C THR A 95 0.58 7.40 -0.77
N GLU A 96 -0.51 7.95 -1.31
CA GLU A 96 -0.49 8.78 -2.53
C GLU A 96 0.31 10.07 -2.36
N THR A 97 0.14 10.73 -1.21
CA THR A 97 0.88 11.96 -0.89
C THR A 97 2.38 11.67 -0.75
N LEU A 98 2.73 10.55 -0.11
CA LEU A 98 4.12 10.10 0.04
C LEU A 98 4.76 9.84 -1.32
N LEU A 99 4.08 9.09 -2.18
CA LEU A 99 4.56 8.76 -3.53
C LEU A 99 4.72 10.00 -4.39
N SER A 100 3.72 10.87 -4.39
CA SER A 100 3.75 12.15 -5.11
C SER A 100 4.90 13.04 -4.64
N ALA A 101 5.15 13.11 -3.32
CA ALA A 101 6.26 13.89 -2.76
C ALA A 101 7.63 13.33 -3.18
N ILE A 102 7.77 12.00 -3.26
CA ILE A 102 9.01 11.34 -3.71
C ILE A 102 9.24 11.57 -5.20
N GLU A 103 8.21 11.41 -6.03
CA GLU A 103 8.32 11.63 -7.47
C GLU A 103 8.64 13.09 -7.82
N ALA A 104 7.95 14.03 -7.16
CA ALA A 104 8.19 15.46 -7.31
C ALA A 104 9.55 15.92 -6.72
N GLY A 105 10.21 15.08 -5.91
CA GLY A 105 11.44 15.46 -5.21
C GLY A 105 11.20 16.46 -4.07
N ASN A 106 10.00 16.49 -3.49
CA ASN A 106 9.61 17.47 -2.48
C ASN A 106 10.04 17.04 -1.08
N ALA A 107 11.29 17.38 -0.71
CA ALA A 107 11.87 17.06 0.59
C ALA A 107 11.18 17.77 1.76
N ASP A 108 10.60 18.95 1.53
CA ASP A 108 9.98 19.74 2.59
C ASP A 108 8.69 19.06 3.10
N VAL A 109 7.92 18.45 2.21
CA VAL A 109 6.74 17.65 2.58
C VAL A 109 7.16 16.46 3.46
N LEU A 110 8.22 15.74 3.10
CA LEU A 110 8.72 14.61 3.89
C LEU A 110 9.27 15.07 5.25
N ALA A 111 9.90 16.23 5.31
CA ALA A 111 10.45 16.80 6.54
C ALA A 111 9.37 17.28 7.55
N THR A 112 8.09 17.30 7.17
CA THR A 112 6.99 17.57 8.10
C THR A 112 6.74 16.42 9.08
N VAL A 113 7.26 15.23 8.77
CA VAL A 113 7.11 14.04 9.63
C VAL A 113 8.11 14.13 10.80
N PRO A 114 7.67 14.03 12.05
CA PRO A 114 8.57 14.01 13.19
C PRO A 114 9.61 12.89 13.06
N GLY A 115 10.90 13.27 13.21
CA GLY A 115 12.02 12.33 13.02
C GLY A 115 12.59 12.27 11.61
N VAL A 116 11.95 12.89 10.62
CA VAL A 116 12.50 13.06 9.27
C VAL A 116 13.17 14.43 9.15
N GLY A 117 14.50 14.43 9.23
CA GLY A 117 15.29 15.65 8.96
C GLY A 117 15.53 15.85 7.47
N LYS A 118 16.01 17.05 7.07
CA LYS A 118 16.32 17.39 5.67
C LYS A 118 17.22 16.35 4.98
N LYS A 119 18.23 15.82 5.68
CA LYS A 119 19.12 14.77 5.14
C LYS A 119 18.39 13.45 4.88
N THR A 120 17.51 13.03 5.80
CA THR A 120 16.71 11.82 5.66
C THR A 120 15.67 11.99 4.55
N ALA A 121 15.03 13.15 4.47
CA ALA A 121 14.07 13.45 3.38
C ALA A 121 14.74 13.41 2.01
N ALA A 122 15.90 14.05 1.84
CA ALA A 122 16.65 14.01 0.59
C ALA A 122 17.07 12.58 0.22
N ARG A 123 17.49 11.77 1.20
CA ARG A 123 17.86 10.37 0.98
C ARG A 123 16.65 9.51 0.60
N LEU A 124 15.51 9.67 1.27
CA LEU A 124 14.25 9.01 0.90
C LEU A 124 13.92 9.25 -0.58
N ILE A 125 14.00 10.49 -1.04
CA ILE A 125 13.76 10.83 -2.44
C ILE A 125 14.73 10.10 -3.38
N VAL A 126 16.04 10.18 -3.11
CA VAL A 126 17.06 9.60 -3.99
C VAL A 126 16.97 8.07 -4.02
N GLU A 127 16.78 7.42 -2.87
CA GLU A 127 16.78 5.96 -2.78
C GLU A 127 15.45 5.34 -3.22
N LEU A 128 14.32 6.05 -3.10
CA LEU A 128 12.98 5.52 -3.42
C LEU A 128 12.48 5.92 -4.81
N ARG A 129 13.03 6.96 -5.40
CA ARG A 129 12.64 7.41 -6.74
C ARG A 129 12.86 6.29 -7.77
N GLY A 130 11.79 5.87 -8.45
CA GLY A 130 11.81 4.76 -9.41
C GLY A 130 11.78 3.35 -8.82
N LYS A 131 11.78 3.20 -7.47
CA LYS A 131 11.65 1.90 -6.79
C LYS A 131 10.25 1.66 -6.24
N LEU A 132 9.49 2.72 -6.04
CA LEU A 132 8.12 2.61 -5.57
C LEU A 132 7.22 2.16 -6.72
N PRO A 133 6.26 1.27 -6.46
CA PRO A 133 5.26 0.94 -7.46
C PRO A 133 4.55 2.24 -7.85
N VAL A 134 4.43 2.49 -9.16
CA VAL A 134 3.60 3.57 -9.66
C VAL A 134 2.19 3.28 -9.16
N VAL A 135 1.75 4.02 -8.15
CA VAL A 135 0.37 3.96 -7.71
C VAL A 135 -0.42 4.68 -8.77
N ALA A 136 -1.00 3.92 -9.67
CA ALA A 136 -2.15 4.43 -10.40
C ALA A 136 -3.17 4.92 -9.36
N ALA A 137 -3.66 6.14 -9.52
CA ALA A 137 -4.58 6.80 -8.58
C ALA A 137 -5.69 5.85 -8.08
N PRO A 138 -6.15 5.98 -6.82
CA PRO A 138 -7.15 5.08 -6.25
C PRO A 138 -8.47 5.22 -7.00
N THR A 139 -8.76 4.24 -7.81
CA THR A 139 -10.11 4.00 -8.27
C THR A 139 -10.66 2.85 -7.44
N THR A 140 -11.47 3.18 -6.47
CA THR A 140 -12.27 2.25 -5.67
C THR A 140 -13.07 1.31 -6.58
N GLY A 141 -12.87 0.01 -6.40
CA GLY A 141 -13.77 -1.02 -6.96
C GLY A 141 -13.54 -1.46 -8.41
N THR A 142 -12.78 -0.72 -9.21
CA THR A 142 -12.62 -0.99 -10.66
C THR A 142 -11.32 -1.73 -11.03
N ARG A 143 -10.32 -1.80 -10.14
CA ARG A 143 -8.96 -2.22 -10.50
C ARG A 143 -8.82 -3.67 -10.96
N GLN A 144 -9.52 -4.62 -10.35
CA GLN A 144 -9.40 -6.03 -10.73
C GLN A 144 -10.07 -6.27 -12.08
N ALA A 145 -11.24 -5.69 -12.29
CA ALA A 145 -11.97 -5.75 -13.52
C ALA A 145 -11.26 -5.01 -14.68
N ASP A 146 -10.56 -3.88 -14.39
CA ASP A 146 -9.77 -3.15 -15.40
C ASP A 146 -8.48 -3.88 -15.76
N GLN A 147 -7.83 -4.58 -14.83
CA GLN A 147 -6.67 -5.43 -15.11
C GLN A 147 -7.04 -6.60 -16.02
N GLU A 148 -8.17 -7.26 -15.80
CA GLU A 148 -8.64 -8.34 -16.65
C GLU A 148 -8.90 -7.86 -18.09
N VAL A 149 -9.46 -6.67 -18.27
CA VAL A 149 -9.64 -6.03 -19.59
C VAL A 149 -8.27 -5.72 -20.23
N VAL A 150 -7.32 -5.18 -19.50
CA VAL A 150 -5.97 -4.88 -20.01
C VAL A 150 -5.23 -6.16 -20.42
N GLU A 151 -5.33 -7.24 -19.63
CA GLU A 151 -4.72 -8.53 -19.98
C GLU A 151 -5.35 -9.15 -21.22
N ALA A 152 -6.67 -9.08 -21.36
CA ALA A 152 -7.38 -9.56 -22.55
C ALA A 152 -6.96 -8.78 -23.81
N LEU A 153 -6.88 -7.46 -23.74
CA LEU A 153 -6.41 -6.61 -24.86
C LEU A 153 -4.97 -6.91 -25.24
N ARG A 154 -4.10 -7.16 -24.26
CA ARG A 154 -2.71 -7.57 -24.52
C ARG A 154 -2.62 -8.92 -25.20
N ALA A 155 -3.45 -9.88 -24.81
CA ALA A 155 -3.54 -11.18 -25.47
C ALA A 155 -4.02 -11.05 -26.93
N LEU A 156 -4.79 -10.01 -27.25
CA LEU A 156 -5.23 -9.67 -28.61
C LEU A 156 -4.16 -8.88 -29.41
N GLY A 157 -2.98 -8.61 -28.82
CA GLY A 157 -1.85 -8.01 -29.52
C GLY A 157 -1.67 -6.50 -29.34
N TYR A 158 -2.49 -5.85 -28.52
CA TYR A 158 -2.32 -4.42 -28.22
C TYR A 158 -1.17 -4.18 -27.24
N THR A 159 -0.52 -3.03 -27.35
CA THR A 159 0.52 -2.62 -26.40
C THR A 159 -0.08 -2.31 -25.02
N LEU A 160 0.74 -2.38 -23.97
CA LEU A 160 0.31 -2.06 -22.62
C LEU A 160 -0.31 -0.66 -22.52
N ALA A 161 0.30 0.33 -23.20
CA ALA A 161 -0.17 1.71 -23.20
C ALA A 161 -1.56 1.85 -23.86
N GLU A 162 -1.77 1.21 -25.01
CA GLU A 162 -3.05 1.21 -25.71
C GLU A 162 -4.14 0.51 -24.89
N ALA A 163 -3.82 -0.65 -24.30
CA ALA A 163 -4.75 -1.41 -23.48
C ALA A 163 -5.18 -0.63 -22.22
N GLN A 164 -4.25 0.06 -21.55
CA GLN A 164 -4.55 0.88 -20.38
C GLN A 164 -5.42 2.10 -20.73
N VAL A 165 -5.12 2.78 -21.83
CA VAL A 165 -5.93 3.93 -22.29
C VAL A 165 -7.34 3.50 -22.67
N ALA A 166 -7.48 2.36 -23.34
CA ALA A 166 -8.79 1.82 -23.74
C ALA A 166 -9.61 1.37 -22.53
N ALA A 167 -9.01 0.63 -21.60
CA ALA A 167 -9.68 0.18 -20.38
C ALA A 167 -10.15 1.37 -19.52
N ALA A 168 -9.35 2.43 -19.41
CA ALA A 168 -9.70 3.64 -18.64
C ALA A 168 -10.88 4.44 -19.23
N ARG A 169 -11.21 4.25 -20.51
CA ARG A 169 -12.34 4.94 -21.18
C ARG A 169 -13.65 4.17 -21.08
N VAL A 170 -13.60 2.90 -20.73
CA VAL A 170 -14.80 2.08 -20.57
C VAL A 170 -15.50 2.47 -19.27
N VAL A 171 -16.56 3.25 -19.37
CA VAL A 171 -17.44 3.64 -18.26
C VAL A 171 -18.41 2.47 -17.98
N ALA A 172 -17.90 1.36 -17.48
CA ALA A 172 -18.74 0.22 -17.08
C ALA A 172 -18.40 -0.15 -15.64
N GLY A 173 -19.43 -0.30 -14.80
CA GLY A 173 -19.25 -0.70 -13.39
C GLY A 173 -18.72 -2.14 -13.24
N PRO A 174 -18.27 -2.54 -12.05
CA PRO A 174 -17.75 -3.87 -11.76
C PRO A 174 -18.79 -5.00 -11.96
N GLU A 175 -20.06 -4.67 -12.08
CA GLU A 175 -21.19 -5.58 -12.32
C GLU A 175 -21.27 -6.05 -13.78
N VAL A 176 -20.56 -5.40 -14.73
CA VAL A 176 -20.58 -5.74 -16.15
C VAL A 176 -19.54 -6.82 -16.43
N PRO A 177 -19.92 -7.93 -17.11
CA PRO A 177 -19.00 -9.02 -17.46
C PRO A 177 -17.76 -8.52 -18.20
N VAL A 178 -16.61 -9.16 -17.94
CA VAL A 178 -15.31 -8.77 -18.53
C VAL A 178 -15.36 -8.77 -20.05
N GLU A 179 -16.07 -9.71 -20.65
CA GLU A 179 -16.22 -9.85 -22.10
C GLU A 179 -16.88 -8.62 -22.72
N GLU A 180 -17.93 -8.10 -22.11
CA GLU A 180 -18.63 -6.89 -22.58
C GLU A 180 -17.74 -5.65 -22.45
N ARG A 181 -16.94 -5.59 -21.41
CA ARG A 181 -15.98 -4.49 -21.16
C ARG A 181 -14.83 -4.53 -22.15
N VAL A 182 -14.34 -5.73 -22.50
CA VAL A 182 -13.31 -5.90 -23.55
C VAL A 182 -13.85 -5.45 -24.90
N VAL A 183 -15.10 -5.81 -25.25
CA VAL A 183 -15.73 -5.38 -26.50
C VAL A 183 -15.90 -3.85 -26.53
N ALA A 184 -16.28 -3.22 -25.42
CA ALA A 184 -16.37 -1.77 -25.32
C ALA A 184 -15.00 -1.12 -25.52
N ALA A 185 -13.94 -1.63 -24.90
CA ALA A 185 -12.57 -1.13 -25.05
C ALA A 185 -12.05 -1.28 -26.50
N LEU A 186 -12.37 -2.38 -27.18
CA LEU A 186 -12.03 -2.59 -28.59
C LEU A 186 -12.72 -1.58 -29.51
N ARG A 187 -13.97 -1.20 -29.21
CA ARG A 187 -14.69 -0.17 -29.98
C ARG A 187 -13.99 1.21 -29.86
N GLU A 188 -13.48 1.54 -28.67
CA GLU A 188 -12.71 2.77 -28.48
C GLU A 188 -11.38 2.78 -29.25
N LEU A 189 -10.74 1.62 -29.39
CA LEU A 189 -9.51 1.47 -30.16
C LEU A 189 -9.73 1.48 -31.68
N GLY A 190 -10.91 1.01 -32.13
CA GLY A 190 -11.25 0.96 -33.56
C GLY A 190 -11.79 2.27 -34.14
N GLN A 191 -12.01 3.30 -33.33
CA GLN A 191 -12.47 4.62 -33.78
C GLN A 191 -11.33 5.61 -34.11
N ARG A 192 -10.12 5.09 -34.28
CA ARG A 192 -8.93 5.88 -34.69
C ARG A 192 -8.54 5.65 -36.14
#